data_4d05de971ac4ccc75713da9f2b156325
#
_entry.id   4d05de971ac4ccc75713da9f2b156325
#
_cell.length_a   1.000
_cell.length_b   1.000
_cell.length_c   1.000
_cell.angle_alpha   90.00
_cell.angle_beta   90.00
_cell.angle_gamma   90.00
#
_symmetry.space_group_name_H-M   'P 1'
#
loop_
_entity.id
_entity.type
_entity.pdbx_description
1 polymer ?
#
loop_
_entity_poly.entity_id
_entity_poly.type
_entity_poly.pdbx_seq_one_letter_code
_entity_poly.pdbx_strand_id
1 'polypeptide(L)'
;YSDQEDVWNKAKFYLSSMLTGLDLVQEAYVWASLAESKFGIYEKPYRDMIGSDIDLVIIVKEPCDLPKEWKFTKVEKSWFDLYHLGYFEYDGNKHQIDGLIVFPSKHDLNKMKKSLEGRSRQIL
;
A
#
# COMPACT_ATOMS: atom_id res chain seq x y z
N TYR A 1 1.58 -6.52 16.13
CA TYR A 1 2.90 -6.47 16.76
C TYR A 1 2.90 -5.47 17.93
N SER A 2 3.67 -5.77 18.95
CA SER A 2 3.73 -4.91 20.14
C SER A 2 4.49 -3.59 19.88
N ASP A 3 5.52 -3.62 19.04
CA ASP A 3 6.28 -2.41 18.69
C ASP A 3 5.82 -1.87 17.33
N GLN A 4 4.73 -1.12 17.34
CA GLN A 4 4.16 -0.55 16.12
C GLN A 4 5.09 0.49 15.48
N GLU A 5 5.87 1.21 16.27
CA GLU A 5 6.81 2.19 15.76
C GLU A 5 7.96 1.52 14.99
N ASP A 6 8.49 0.41 15.50
CA ASP A 6 9.55 -0.32 14.83
C ASP A 6 9.07 -0.90 13.49
N VAL A 7 7.89 -1.53 13.47
CA VAL A 7 7.35 -2.09 12.23
C VAL A 7 7.06 -0.97 11.23
N TRP A 8 6.52 0.16 11.69
CA TRP A 8 6.28 1.32 10.82
C TRP A 8 7.57 1.83 10.18
N ASN A 9 8.62 2.02 10.98
CA ASN A 9 9.88 2.56 10.47
C ASN A 9 10.53 1.62 9.44
N LYS A 10 10.51 0.32 9.71
CA LYS A 10 11.06 -0.68 8.79
C LYS A 10 10.24 -0.78 7.51
N ALA A 11 8.92 -0.78 7.64
CA ALA A 11 8.02 -0.83 6.47
C ALA A 11 8.15 0.44 5.63
N LYS A 12 8.19 1.61 6.26
CA LYS A 12 8.37 2.88 5.55
C LYS A 12 9.65 2.89 4.74
N PHE A 13 10.76 2.44 5.34
CA PHE A 13 12.03 2.36 4.64
C PHE A 13 11.96 1.42 3.44
N TYR A 14 11.38 0.23 3.63
CA TYR A 14 11.24 -0.76 2.56
C TYR A 14 10.37 -0.24 1.41
N LEU A 15 9.20 0.30 1.73
CA LEU A 15 8.25 0.81 0.73
C LEU A 15 8.82 2.02 -0.01
N SER A 16 9.46 2.95 0.71
CA SER A 16 10.09 4.12 0.08
C SER A 16 11.21 3.69 -0.87
N SER A 17 12.03 2.70 -0.48
CA SER A 17 13.08 2.16 -1.31
C SER A 17 12.54 1.50 -2.58
N MET A 18 11.40 0.82 -2.45
CA MET A 18 10.72 0.16 -3.56
C MET A 18 10.24 1.17 -4.62
N LEU A 19 9.79 2.35 -4.16
CA LEU A 19 9.24 3.39 -5.03
C LEU A 19 10.28 4.40 -5.52
N THR A 20 11.44 4.49 -4.85
CA THR A 20 12.51 5.41 -5.23
C THR A 20 13.00 5.11 -6.64
N GLY A 21 13.10 6.14 -7.47
CA GLY A 21 13.53 6.01 -8.86
C GLY A 21 12.41 5.67 -9.84
N LEU A 22 11.19 5.48 -9.37
CA LEU A 22 10.03 5.30 -10.25
C LEU A 22 9.42 6.66 -10.58
N ASP A 23 9.72 7.18 -11.76
CA ASP A 23 9.26 8.51 -12.18
C ASP A 23 7.73 8.63 -12.24
N LEU A 24 7.05 7.50 -12.39
CA LEU A 24 5.59 7.48 -12.46
C LEU A 24 4.91 7.81 -11.13
N VAL A 25 5.61 7.68 -10.01
CA VAL A 25 5.01 7.94 -8.69
C VAL A 25 4.97 9.43 -8.41
N GLN A 26 3.76 9.97 -8.26
CA GLN A 26 3.56 11.37 -7.88
C GLN A 26 3.53 11.52 -6.37
N GLU A 27 2.70 10.73 -5.70
CA GLU A 27 2.56 10.68 -4.25
C GLU A 27 2.27 9.24 -3.82
N ALA A 28 2.66 8.90 -2.60
CA ALA A 28 2.35 7.59 -2.03
C ALA A 28 2.02 7.71 -0.55
N TYR A 29 1.01 6.94 -0.14
CA TYR A 29 0.48 6.93 1.23
C TYR A 29 0.33 5.50 1.71
N VAL A 30 0.73 5.24 2.95
CA VAL A 30 0.34 4.00 3.63
C VAL A 30 -1.03 4.23 4.26
N TRP A 31 -1.95 3.28 4.07
CA TRP A 31 -3.34 3.42 4.47
C TRP A 31 -3.75 2.27 5.39
N ALA A 32 -4.76 2.53 6.23
CA ALA A 32 -5.39 1.54 7.11
C ALA A 32 -4.44 0.96 8.18
N SER A 33 -4.40 -0.34 8.40
CA SER A 33 -3.85 -0.95 9.63
C SER A 33 -2.44 -0.52 9.99
N LEU A 34 -1.52 -0.46 9.05
CA LEU A 34 -0.15 -0.03 9.35
C LEU A 34 -0.09 1.46 9.72
N ALA A 35 -0.81 2.30 8.98
CA ALA A 35 -0.88 3.75 9.26
C ALA A 35 -1.59 4.04 10.57
N GLU A 36 -2.53 3.18 10.98
CA GLU A 36 -3.32 3.35 12.21
C GLU A 36 -2.70 2.67 13.43
N SER A 37 -1.47 2.17 13.31
CA SER A 37 -0.76 1.45 14.39
C SER A 37 -1.50 0.19 14.87
N LYS A 38 -2.12 -0.52 13.93
CA LYS A 38 -2.88 -1.76 14.16
C LYS A 38 -2.32 -2.93 13.37
N PHE A 39 -1.08 -2.83 12.94
CA PHE A 39 -0.45 -3.85 12.12
C PHE A 39 -0.10 -5.09 12.94
N GLY A 40 -0.28 -6.27 12.36
CA GLY A 40 0.02 -7.47 13.09
C GLY A 40 -0.19 -8.76 12.35
N ILE A 41 -0.40 -9.82 13.13
CA ILE A 41 -0.63 -11.18 12.65
C ILE A 41 -2.07 -11.54 12.98
N TYR A 42 -2.77 -12.20 12.04
CA TYR A 42 -4.11 -12.69 12.30
C TYR A 42 -4.05 -13.84 13.32
N GLU A 43 -5.02 -13.90 14.21
CA GLU A 43 -5.15 -15.04 15.15
C GLU A 43 -5.34 -16.35 14.40
N LYS A 44 -6.04 -16.29 13.27
CA LYS A 44 -6.23 -17.42 12.36
C LYS A 44 -5.82 -16.99 10.95
N PRO A 45 -5.15 -17.87 10.18
CA PRO A 45 -4.81 -17.55 8.80
C PRO A 45 -6.04 -17.15 7.99
N TYR A 46 -5.89 -16.11 7.18
CA TYR A 46 -6.91 -15.66 6.25
C TYR A 46 -6.37 -15.78 4.83
N ARG A 47 -7.01 -16.59 3.98
CA ARG A 47 -6.56 -16.88 2.60
C ARG A 47 -5.08 -17.31 2.56
N ASP A 48 -4.70 -18.21 3.47
CA ASP A 48 -3.32 -18.71 3.63
C ASP A 48 -2.30 -17.64 4.04
N MET A 49 -2.77 -16.46 4.44
CA MET A 49 -1.92 -15.37 4.96
C MET A 49 -2.13 -15.22 6.45
N ILE A 50 -1.04 -15.11 7.19
CA ILE A 50 -1.08 -14.93 8.64
C ILE A 50 -0.84 -13.49 9.08
N GLY A 51 -0.30 -12.66 8.18
CA GLY A 51 0.01 -11.26 8.46
C GLY A 51 -1.02 -10.30 7.88
N SER A 52 -1.18 -9.14 8.52
CA SER A 52 -1.97 -8.04 7.96
C SER A 52 -1.38 -7.60 6.62
N ASP A 53 -2.23 -7.21 5.68
CA ASP A 53 -1.77 -6.65 4.41
C ASP A 53 -1.33 -5.20 4.60
N ILE A 54 -0.35 -4.78 3.81
CA ILE A 54 0.01 -3.37 3.71
C ILE A 54 -0.79 -2.80 2.54
N ASP A 55 -1.57 -1.75 2.81
CA ASP A 55 -2.31 -1.02 1.79
C ASP A 55 -1.51 0.23 1.42
N LEU A 56 -0.97 0.24 0.20
CA LEU A 56 -0.14 1.32 -0.31
C LEU A 56 -0.87 2.05 -1.43
N VAL A 57 -1.27 3.28 -1.17
CA VAL A 57 -1.96 4.12 -2.16
C VAL A 57 -0.91 4.87 -2.96
N ILE A 58 -0.91 4.71 -4.28
CA ILE A 58 0.06 5.34 -5.17
C ILE A 58 -0.70 6.16 -6.22
N ILE A 59 -0.49 7.48 -6.21
CA ILE A 59 -1.00 8.36 -7.25
C ILE A 59 0.06 8.44 -8.33
N VAL A 60 -0.30 8.10 -9.56
CA VAL A 60 0.65 8.06 -10.68
C VAL A 60 0.55 9.29 -11.54
N LYS A 61 1.69 9.63 -12.17
CA LYS A 61 1.76 10.67 -13.20
C LYS A 61 1.37 10.02 -14.53
N GLU A 62 0.43 10.60 -15.23
CA GLU A 62 -0.02 10.08 -16.52
C GLU A 62 0.50 10.94 -17.67
N PRO A 63 0.80 10.34 -18.84
CA PRO A 63 0.75 8.89 -19.13
C PRO A 63 1.91 8.14 -18.49
N CYS A 64 1.69 6.88 -18.12
CA CYS A 64 2.72 6.04 -17.53
C CYS A 64 2.47 4.55 -17.83
N ASP A 65 3.56 3.78 -17.76
CA ASP A 65 3.51 2.32 -17.78
C ASP A 65 3.88 1.82 -16.38
N LEU A 66 3.03 0.99 -15.79
CA LEU A 66 3.30 0.42 -14.48
C LEU A 66 4.40 -0.64 -14.56
N PRO A 67 5.22 -0.80 -13.51
CA PRO A 67 6.19 -1.88 -13.47
C PRO A 67 5.54 -3.23 -13.75
N LYS A 68 6.22 -4.08 -14.51
CA LYS A 68 5.67 -5.38 -14.93
C LYS A 68 5.46 -6.34 -13.77
N GLU A 69 6.23 -6.18 -12.70
CA GLU A 69 6.11 -6.98 -11.48
C GLU A 69 4.88 -6.64 -10.65
N TRP A 70 4.24 -5.50 -10.90
CA TRP A 70 2.97 -5.15 -10.27
C TRP A 70 1.85 -5.91 -10.97
N LYS A 71 1.18 -6.80 -10.25
CA LYS A 71 0.17 -7.68 -10.83
C LYS A 71 -1.23 -7.16 -10.55
N PHE A 72 -1.95 -6.81 -11.62
CA PHE A 72 -3.34 -6.38 -11.51
C PHE A 72 -4.19 -7.52 -10.92
N THR A 73 -4.98 -7.19 -9.90
CA THR A 73 -6.01 -8.08 -9.39
C THR A 73 -7.34 -7.65 -10.02
N LYS A 74 -8.36 -8.46 -9.94
CA LYS A 74 -9.62 -8.20 -10.63
C LYS A 74 -10.52 -7.18 -9.91
N VAL A 75 -10.05 -6.62 -8.79
CA VAL A 75 -10.86 -5.69 -8.00
C VAL A 75 -10.62 -4.28 -8.48
N GLU A 76 -11.68 -3.62 -8.95
CA GLU A 76 -11.68 -2.23 -9.39
C GLU A 76 -12.65 -1.43 -8.54
N LYS A 77 -12.19 -0.28 -8.04
CA LYS A 77 -12.97 0.61 -7.20
C LYS A 77 -13.03 2.00 -7.85
N SER A 78 -13.99 2.82 -7.41
CA SER A 78 -14.19 4.14 -8.01
C SER A 78 -13.02 5.10 -7.86
N TRP A 79 -12.12 4.87 -6.90
CA TRP A 79 -10.97 5.74 -6.68
C TRP A 79 -9.62 5.03 -6.78
N PHE A 80 -9.57 3.75 -7.11
CA PHE A 80 -8.31 3.03 -7.35
C PHE A 80 -8.53 1.73 -8.12
N ASP A 81 -7.46 1.22 -8.72
CA ASP A 81 -7.34 -0.15 -9.22
C ASP A 81 -6.40 -0.91 -8.28
N LEU A 82 -6.71 -2.15 -7.95
CA LEU A 82 -5.94 -2.93 -7.01
C LEU A 82 -4.89 -3.79 -7.71
N TYR A 83 -3.65 -3.69 -7.23
CA TYR A 83 -2.51 -4.47 -7.71
C TYR A 83 -1.82 -5.17 -6.57
N HIS A 84 -1.19 -6.32 -6.85
CA HIS A 84 -0.31 -7.00 -5.91
C HIS A 84 1.12 -6.56 -6.22
N LEU A 85 1.82 -5.99 -5.23
CA LEU A 85 3.14 -5.40 -5.43
C LEU A 85 4.29 -6.25 -4.89
N GLY A 86 4.01 -7.20 -4.02
CA GLY A 86 5.03 -8.03 -3.40
C GLY A 86 4.77 -8.28 -1.92
N TYR A 87 5.84 -8.48 -1.17
CA TYR A 87 5.76 -8.83 0.25
C TYR A 87 6.76 -8.04 1.07
N PHE A 88 6.37 -7.73 2.30
CA PHE A 88 7.25 -7.19 3.32
C PHE A 88 7.40 -8.23 4.43
N GLU A 89 8.63 -8.53 4.83
CA GLU A 89 8.91 -9.46 5.91
C GLU A 89 9.22 -8.71 7.20
N TYR A 90 8.55 -9.09 8.27
CA TYR A 90 8.80 -8.55 9.60
C TYR A 90 8.67 -9.66 10.62
N ASP A 91 9.70 -9.82 11.47
CA ASP A 91 9.73 -10.83 12.53
C ASP A 91 9.44 -12.26 11.99
N GLY A 92 9.99 -12.58 10.81
CA GLY A 92 9.82 -13.88 10.17
C GLY A 92 8.48 -14.09 9.48
N ASN A 93 7.61 -13.08 9.46
CA ASN A 93 6.28 -13.17 8.84
C ASN A 93 6.22 -12.36 7.56
N LYS A 94 5.53 -12.88 6.55
CA LYS A 94 5.30 -12.19 5.28
C LYS A 94 3.99 -11.42 5.31
N HIS A 95 4.06 -10.17 4.90
CA HIS A 95 2.90 -9.29 4.77
C HIS A 95 2.75 -8.91 3.31
N GLN A 96 1.59 -9.21 2.73
CA GLN A 96 1.32 -8.86 1.34
C GLN A 96 1.22 -7.34 1.19
N ILE A 97 1.82 -6.82 0.11
CA ILE A 97 1.73 -5.40 -0.22
C ILE A 97 0.72 -5.26 -1.34
N ASP A 98 -0.40 -4.62 -1.04
CA ASP A 98 -1.44 -4.28 -2.01
C ASP A 98 -1.25 -2.84 -2.45
N GLY A 99 -1.20 -2.65 -3.77
CA GLY A 99 -1.10 -1.33 -4.36
C GLY A 99 -2.48 -0.84 -4.80
N LEU A 100 -2.95 0.23 -4.17
CA LEU A 100 -4.15 0.93 -4.58
C LEU A 100 -3.70 2.03 -5.54
N ILE A 101 -3.74 1.73 -6.84
CA ILE A 101 -3.17 2.62 -7.86
C ILE A 101 -4.25 3.60 -8.32
N VAL A 102 -3.93 4.88 -8.19
CA VAL A 102 -4.84 5.97 -8.53
C VAL A 102 -4.38 6.64 -9.81
N PHE A 103 -5.21 6.53 -10.86
CA PHE A 103 -4.99 7.20 -12.14
C PHE A 103 -5.86 8.46 -12.14
N PRO A 104 -5.26 9.67 -12.06
CA PRO A 104 -6.06 10.91 -11.93
C PRO A 104 -7.10 11.11 -13.03
N SER A 105 -6.85 10.64 -14.25
CA SER A 105 -7.81 10.76 -15.35
C SER A 105 -8.99 9.78 -15.26
N LYS A 106 -8.85 8.73 -14.45
CA LYS A 106 -9.83 7.64 -14.37
C LYS A 106 -10.59 7.62 -13.05
N HIS A 107 -9.91 7.96 -11.96
CA HIS A 107 -10.42 7.75 -10.60
C HIS A 107 -10.90 9.03 -9.92
N ASP A 108 -11.79 8.87 -8.93
CA ASP A 108 -12.35 9.97 -8.16
C ASP A 108 -11.37 10.41 -7.05
N LEU A 109 -10.63 11.49 -7.31
CA LEU A 109 -9.64 12.02 -6.37
C LEU A 109 -10.26 12.55 -5.08
N ASN A 110 -11.46 13.07 -5.12
CA ASN A 110 -12.15 13.56 -3.92
C ASN A 110 -12.50 12.40 -2.99
N LYS A 111 -12.97 11.31 -3.57
CA LYS A 111 -13.28 10.09 -2.80
C LYS A 111 -12.02 9.48 -2.21
N MET A 112 -10.91 9.49 -2.95
CA MET A 112 -9.60 9.07 -2.46
C MET A 112 -9.20 9.91 -1.24
N LYS A 113 -9.24 11.24 -1.36
CA LYS A 113 -8.85 12.15 -0.26
C LYS A 113 -9.67 11.90 1.00
N LYS A 114 -10.99 11.73 0.87
CA LYS A 114 -11.85 11.41 2.01
C LYS A 114 -11.49 10.09 2.66
N SER A 115 -11.15 9.08 1.85
CA SER A 115 -10.77 7.75 2.36
C SER A 115 -9.46 7.78 3.12
N LEU A 116 -8.50 8.61 2.69
CA LEU A 116 -7.19 8.73 3.32
C LEU A 116 -7.19 9.61 4.58
N GLU A 117 -8.17 10.49 4.72
CA GLU A 117 -8.22 11.46 5.81
C GLU A 117 -8.25 10.77 7.18
N GLY A 118 -7.27 11.08 8.03
CA GLY A 118 -7.17 10.53 9.37
C GLY A 118 -6.78 9.05 9.45
N ARG A 119 -6.54 8.39 8.29
CA ARG A 119 -6.24 6.96 8.23
C ARG A 119 -5.02 6.63 7.38
N SER A 120 -4.21 7.62 7.08
CA SER A 120 -3.05 7.42 6.21
C SER A 120 -1.82 8.18 6.69
N ARG A 121 -0.66 7.74 6.22
CA ARG A 121 0.62 8.43 6.42
C ARG A 121 1.31 8.53 5.06
N GLN A 122 1.65 9.76 4.67
CA GLN A 122 2.36 10.00 3.41
C GLN A 122 3.81 9.58 3.52
N ILE A 123 4.31 8.86 2.51
CA ILE A 123 5.72 8.44 2.45
C ILE A 123 6.46 9.01 1.24
N LEU A 124 5.72 9.51 0.25
CA LEU A 124 6.29 10.22 -0.91
C LEU A 124 5.39 11.35 -1.37
#